data_43a4de5ba8abb0e607e0bcb4e97a9716
#
_entry.id   43a4de5ba8abb0e607e0bcb4e97a9716
#
_cell.length_a   1.000
_cell.length_b   1.000
_cell.length_c   1.000
_cell.angle_alpha   90.00
_cell.angle_beta   90.00
_cell.angle_gamma   90.00
#
_symmetry.space_group_name_H-M   'P 1'
#
loop_
_entity.id
_entity.type
_entity.pdbx_description
1 polymer ?
#
loop_
_entity_poly.entity_id
_entity_poly.type
_entity_poly.pdbx_seq_one_letter_code
_entity_poly.pdbx_strand_id
1 'polypeptide(L)'
;IVTFLLYPGTAQTEGDAVVVETALTPSGRGRTADFLNYYWVAFDQGDHRGWFKWRYVSQKRYSPTYYALGYMTIGGFRYIYDYPEFVSEGLHMSAAHPIRIGCLYDVSRKVSGKKWEDMWQEVSLSMFDLWKADAELRAPYIPYERVLPETSRYTDYSGNLVVGTDIYTVKQGHVDAPTLVRIDSAGVEHRVRSFA
;
A
#
# COMPACT_ATOMS: atom_id res chain seq x y z
N ILE A 1 -5.42 26.94 7.74
CA ILE A 1 -6.77 26.62 7.22
C ILE A 1 -6.79 26.71 5.69
N VAL A 2 -6.27 27.80 5.10
CA VAL A 2 -6.25 27.98 3.62
C VAL A 2 -5.46 26.90 2.91
N THR A 3 -4.33 26.48 3.46
CA THR A 3 -3.50 25.39 2.88
C THR A 3 -4.25 24.06 2.77
N PHE A 4 -5.13 23.77 3.74
CA PHE A 4 -5.91 22.53 3.76
C PHE A 4 -7.01 22.48 2.69
N LEU A 5 -7.49 23.65 2.23
CA LEU A 5 -8.50 23.77 1.18
C LEU A 5 -7.91 23.69 -0.22
N LEU A 6 -6.61 24.00 -0.37
CA LEU A 6 -5.90 24.01 -1.65
C LEU A 6 -5.27 22.65 -2.01
N TYR A 7 -5.07 21.77 -1.04
CA TYR A 7 -4.37 20.51 -1.26
C TYR A 7 -5.33 19.33 -1.45
N PRO A 8 -5.03 18.43 -2.38
CA PRO A 8 -5.87 17.28 -2.71
C PRO A 8 -5.92 16.20 -1.62
N GLY A 9 -5.27 16.41 -0.50
CA GLY A 9 -5.17 15.49 0.62
C GLY A 9 -3.80 14.79 0.71
N THR A 10 -3.43 14.38 1.93
CA THR A 10 -2.09 13.85 2.24
C THR A 10 -1.72 12.63 1.37
N ALA A 11 -2.64 11.70 1.18
CA ALA A 11 -2.35 10.51 0.37
C ALA A 11 -2.01 10.86 -1.08
N GLN A 12 -2.72 11.81 -1.67
CA GLN A 12 -2.49 12.23 -3.05
C GLN A 12 -1.19 13.03 -3.18
N THR A 13 -0.93 13.95 -2.25
CA THR A 13 0.28 14.77 -2.26
C THR A 13 1.55 13.94 -2.07
N GLU A 14 1.54 13.06 -1.08
CA GLU A 14 2.68 12.18 -0.80
C GLU A 14 2.82 11.10 -1.88
N GLY A 15 1.71 10.64 -2.42
CA GLY A 15 1.72 9.71 -3.55
C GLY A 15 2.34 10.31 -4.80
N ASP A 16 2.02 11.57 -5.12
CA ASP A 16 2.64 12.28 -6.24
C ASP A 16 4.14 12.49 -6.02
N ALA A 17 4.55 12.83 -4.80
CA ALA A 17 5.98 12.93 -4.46
C ALA A 17 6.72 11.61 -4.72
N VAL A 18 6.13 10.46 -4.37
CA VAL A 18 6.73 9.14 -4.66
C VAL A 18 6.72 8.83 -6.15
N VAL A 19 5.69 9.24 -6.90
CA VAL A 19 5.66 9.09 -8.36
C VAL A 19 6.80 9.87 -9.00
N VAL A 20 7.00 11.13 -8.60
CA VAL A 20 8.09 11.99 -9.10
C VAL A 20 9.47 11.42 -8.69
N GLU A 21 9.64 11.03 -7.42
CA GLU A 21 10.86 10.37 -6.93
C GLU A 21 11.18 9.13 -7.78
N THR A 22 10.19 8.29 -8.04
CA THR A 22 10.36 7.06 -8.82
C THR A 22 10.67 7.35 -10.30
N ALA A 23 10.10 8.40 -10.88
CA ALA A 23 10.36 8.78 -12.25
C ALA A 23 11.76 9.38 -12.44
N LEU A 24 12.23 10.18 -11.48
CA LEU A 24 13.46 10.94 -11.59
C LEU A 24 14.70 10.19 -11.09
N THR A 25 14.55 9.12 -10.31
CA THR A 25 15.68 8.40 -9.70
C THR A 25 15.65 6.90 -9.98
N PRO A 26 16.83 6.25 -10.16
CA PRO A 26 16.90 4.79 -10.31
C PRO A 26 16.48 4.03 -9.05
N SER A 27 16.55 4.67 -7.88
CA SER A 27 16.29 4.10 -6.57
C SER A 27 14.98 4.56 -5.93
N GLY A 28 14.08 5.17 -6.70
CA GLY A 28 12.79 5.65 -6.17
C GLY A 28 11.97 4.53 -5.53
N ARG A 29 11.29 4.85 -4.42
CA ARG A 29 10.55 3.88 -3.59
C ARG A 29 9.55 3.03 -4.36
N GLY A 30 8.90 3.57 -5.39
CA GLY A 30 7.97 2.80 -6.23
C GLY A 30 8.61 1.65 -7.01
N ARG A 31 9.96 1.57 -7.05
CA ARG A 31 10.71 0.45 -7.68
C ARG A 31 11.10 -0.63 -6.67
N THR A 32 10.93 -0.38 -5.38
CA THR A 32 11.30 -1.34 -4.34
C THR A 32 10.16 -2.34 -4.12
N ALA A 33 10.51 -3.62 -4.05
CA ALA A 33 9.52 -4.70 -3.95
C ALA A 33 8.67 -4.59 -2.67
N ASP A 34 9.25 -4.18 -1.56
CA ASP A 34 8.59 -4.06 -0.26
C ASP A 34 7.55 -2.92 -0.21
N PHE A 35 7.71 -1.87 -1.01
CA PHE A 35 6.84 -0.70 -0.98
C PHE A 35 5.39 -1.00 -1.36
N LEU A 36 5.17 -1.90 -2.34
CA LEU A 36 3.86 -2.30 -2.83
C LEU A 36 3.50 -3.76 -2.50
N ASN A 37 4.40 -4.50 -1.89
CA ASN A 37 4.24 -5.94 -1.63
C ASN A 37 2.94 -6.27 -0.89
N TYR A 38 2.51 -5.41 0.04
CA TYR A 38 1.26 -5.64 0.77
C TYR A 38 0.04 -5.58 -0.15
N TYR A 39 0.00 -4.66 -1.11
CA TYR A 39 -1.09 -4.61 -2.10
C TYR A 39 -1.09 -5.83 -3.00
N TRP A 40 0.11 -6.27 -3.44
CA TRP A 40 0.26 -7.50 -4.20
C TRP A 40 -0.36 -8.69 -3.45
N VAL A 41 0.08 -8.93 -2.21
CA VAL A 41 -0.41 -10.06 -1.40
C VAL A 41 -1.91 -9.94 -1.11
N ALA A 42 -2.41 -8.74 -0.79
CA ALA A 42 -3.82 -8.53 -0.53
C ALA A 42 -4.69 -8.83 -1.76
N PHE A 43 -4.28 -8.37 -2.93
CA PHE A 43 -5.01 -8.61 -4.18
C PHE A 43 -4.96 -10.07 -4.61
N ASP A 44 -3.82 -10.74 -4.43
CA ASP A 44 -3.67 -12.17 -4.68
C ASP A 44 -4.59 -13.02 -3.78
N GLN A 45 -4.85 -12.56 -2.58
CA GLN A 45 -5.81 -13.15 -1.64
C GLN A 45 -7.27 -12.68 -1.85
N GLY A 46 -7.54 -11.91 -2.89
CA GLY A 46 -8.88 -11.40 -3.21
C GLY A 46 -9.36 -10.22 -2.35
N ASP A 47 -8.47 -9.56 -1.59
CA ASP A 47 -8.83 -8.37 -0.79
C ASP A 47 -8.76 -7.10 -1.65
N HIS A 48 -9.79 -6.87 -2.45
CA HIS A 48 -9.94 -5.71 -3.33
C HIS A 48 -10.83 -4.63 -2.69
N ARG A 49 -10.37 -4.05 -1.59
CA ARG A 49 -11.10 -2.99 -0.88
C ARG A 49 -11.21 -1.71 -1.71
N GLY A 50 -12.30 -0.95 -1.52
CA GLY A 50 -12.44 0.42 -2.03
C GLY A 50 -11.39 1.37 -1.45
N TRP A 51 -11.09 2.45 -2.16
CA TRP A 51 -10.04 3.41 -1.82
C TRP A 51 -10.14 3.94 -0.39
N PHE A 52 -11.34 4.33 0.05
CA PHE A 52 -11.54 4.86 1.42
C PHE A 52 -11.29 3.81 2.50
N LYS A 53 -11.55 2.52 2.22
CA LYS A 53 -11.22 1.44 3.15
C LYS A 53 -9.73 1.16 3.24
N TRP A 54 -8.98 1.46 2.20
CA TRP A 54 -7.51 1.45 2.23
C TRP A 54 -6.96 2.68 2.95
N ARG A 55 -7.59 3.84 2.77
CA ARG A 55 -7.13 5.11 3.34
C ARG A 55 -7.29 5.18 4.85
N TYR A 56 -8.38 4.63 5.37
CA TYR A 56 -8.71 4.70 6.80
C TYR A 56 -8.42 3.37 7.47
N VAL A 57 -7.41 3.38 8.35
CA VAL A 57 -6.92 2.20 9.08
C VAL A 57 -8.04 1.58 9.91
N SER A 58 -8.13 0.26 9.89
CA SER A 58 -9.03 -0.54 10.73
C SER A 58 -8.21 -1.37 11.73
N GLN A 59 -8.71 -1.50 12.96
CA GLN A 59 -8.07 -2.38 13.96
C GLN A 59 -8.09 -3.87 13.55
N LYS A 60 -8.96 -4.25 12.60
CA LYS A 60 -9.11 -5.64 12.15
C LYS A 60 -8.26 -5.96 10.92
N ARG A 61 -7.94 -4.96 10.11
CA ARG A 61 -7.25 -5.16 8.83
C ARG A 61 -6.15 -4.13 8.68
N TYR A 62 -4.98 -4.60 8.37
CA TYR A 62 -3.87 -3.73 8.02
C TYR A 62 -4.17 -2.94 6.74
N SER A 63 -3.65 -1.74 6.67
CA SER A 63 -3.55 -0.95 5.45
C SER A 63 -2.13 -0.38 5.38
N PRO A 64 -1.48 -0.43 4.22
CA PRO A 64 -0.19 0.22 4.02
C PRO A 64 -0.28 1.72 4.30
N THR A 65 0.87 2.37 4.34
CA THR A 65 0.93 3.82 4.51
C THR A 65 0.20 4.52 3.37
N TYR A 66 -0.28 5.73 3.63
CA TYR A 66 -0.91 6.57 2.62
C TYR A 66 0.02 6.96 1.47
N TYR A 67 1.34 6.81 1.63
CA TYR A 67 2.33 6.94 0.55
C TYR A 67 2.13 5.90 -0.54
N ALA A 68 2.01 4.64 -0.16
CA ALA A 68 1.80 3.54 -1.10
C ALA A 68 0.43 3.62 -1.79
N LEU A 69 -0.63 3.95 -1.02
CA LEU A 69 -1.96 4.19 -1.57
C LEU A 69 -1.96 5.34 -2.60
N GLY A 70 -1.35 6.44 -2.23
CA GLY A 70 -1.25 7.62 -3.10
C GLY A 70 -0.44 7.33 -4.36
N TYR A 71 0.71 6.67 -4.22
CA TYR A 71 1.53 6.26 -5.37
C TYR A 71 0.74 5.37 -6.34
N MET A 72 0.03 4.34 -5.85
CA MET A 72 -0.83 3.52 -6.69
C MET A 72 -1.95 4.32 -7.34
N THR A 73 -2.58 5.23 -6.60
CA THR A 73 -3.68 6.04 -7.12
C THR A 73 -3.19 6.99 -8.21
N ILE A 74 -2.17 7.78 -7.94
CA ILE A 74 -1.67 8.81 -8.86
C ILE A 74 -0.90 8.19 -10.02
N GLY A 75 0.04 7.29 -9.71
CA GLY A 75 0.87 6.61 -10.71
C GLY A 75 0.04 5.68 -11.58
N GLY A 76 -0.84 4.89 -10.96
CA GLY A 76 -1.73 3.99 -11.68
C GLY A 76 -2.73 4.73 -12.57
N PHE A 77 -3.31 5.85 -12.07
CA PHE A 77 -4.18 6.67 -12.90
C PHE A 77 -3.46 7.23 -14.11
N ARG A 78 -2.28 7.84 -13.92
CA ARG A 78 -1.47 8.37 -15.01
C ARG A 78 -1.14 7.30 -16.04
N TYR A 79 -0.79 6.10 -15.58
CA TYR A 79 -0.42 5.00 -16.46
C TYR A 79 -1.61 4.40 -17.22
N ILE A 80 -2.72 4.14 -16.52
CA ILE A 80 -3.89 3.46 -17.12
C ILE A 80 -4.67 4.38 -18.07
N TYR A 81 -4.77 5.67 -17.73
CA TYR A 81 -5.51 6.64 -18.54
C TYR A 81 -4.60 7.52 -19.43
N ASP A 82 -3.29 7.26 -19.43
CA ASP A 82 -2.28 8.07 -20.17
C ASP A 82 -2.47 9.56 -19.93
N TYR A 83 -2.59 9.95 -18.66
CA TYR A 83 -2.89 11.33 -18.28
C TYR A 83 -1.89 11.89 -17.27
N PRO A 84 -0.70 12.33 -17.75
CA PRO A 84 0.37 12.83 -16.89
C PRO A 84 0.01 14.12 -16.14
N GLU A 85 -0.91 14.93 -16.67
CA GLU A 85 -1.34 16.21 -16.08
C GLU A 85 -2.32 16.06 -14.91
N PHE A 86 -2.65 14.84 -14.50
CA PHE A 86 -3.68 14.57 -13.51
C PHE A 86 -3.59 15.44 -12.24
N VAL A 87 -2.41 15.52 -11.63
CA VAL A 87 -2.21 16.29 -10.40
C VAL A 87 -2.17 17.78 -10.68
N SER A 88 -1.47 18.22 -11.73
CA SER A 88 -1.36 19.64 -12.07
C SER A 88 -2.72 20.24 -12.44
N GLU A 89 -3.58 19.52 -13.16
CA GLU A 89 -4.95 19.97 -13.43
C GLU A 89 -5.78 20.06 -12.16
N GLY A 90 -5.66 19.08 -11.25
CA GLY A 90 -6.31 19.13 -9.95
C GLY A 90 -5.89 20.33 -9.11
N LEU A 91 -4.58 20.68 -9.14
CA LEU A 91 -4.05 21.85 -8.45
C LEU A 91 -4.54 23.15 -9.10
N HIS A 92 -4.54 23.26 -10.43
CA HIS A 92 -5.09 24.41 -11.14
C HIS A 92 -6.57 24.62 -10.83
N MET A 93 -7.35 23.54 -10.82
CA MET A 93 -8.76 23.59 -10.45
C MET A 93 -8.96 24.03 -8.98
N SER A 94 -8.13 23.54 -8.07
CA SER A 94 -8.16 23.95 -6.66
C SER A 94 -7.79 25.43 -6.49
N ALA A 95 -6.84 25.92 -7.23
CA ALA A 95 -6.43 27.33 -7.22
C ALA A 95 -7.55 28.24 -7.78
N ALA A 96 -8.20 27.81 -8.85
CA ALA A 96 -9.32 28.56 -9.45
C ALA A 96 -10.59 28.56 -8.59
N HIS A 97 -10.76 27.54 -7.74
CA HIS A 97 -11.95 27.35 -6.89
C HIS A 97 -11.55 27.05 -5.43
N PRO A 98 -11.05 28.02 -4.67
CA PRO A 98 -10.41 27.79 -3.37
C PRO A 98 -11.34 27.22 -2.28
N ILE A 99 -12.66 27.25 -2.49
CA ILE A 99 -13.65 26.68 -1.59
C ILE A 99 -14.05 25.25 -2.00
N ARG A 100 -13.67 24.80 -3.21
CA ARG A 100 -14.04 23.50 -3.73
C ARG A 100 -13.12 22.41 -3.18
N ILE A 101 -13.72 21.42 -2.52
CA ILE A 101 -13.01 20.24 -2.00
C ILE A 101 -13.07 19.14 -3.08
N GLY A 102 -11.98 18.37 -3.23
CA GLY A 102 -11.99 17.17 -4.06
C GLY A 102 -11.76 17.40 -5.55
N CYS A 103 -11.01 18.43 -5.93
CA CYS A 103 -10.72 18.72 -7.34
C CYS A 103 -10.08 17.55 -8.09
N LEU A 104 -9.26 16.71 -7.44
CA LEU A 104 -8.73 15.50 -8.08
C LEU A 104 -9.83 14.48 -8.41
N TYR A 105 -10.90 14.39 -7.61
CA TYR A 105 -12.04 13.53 -7.93
C TYR A 105 -12.78 14.03 -9.16
N ASP A 106 -12.88 15.35 -9.34
CA ASP A 106 -13.48 15.95 -10.52
C ASP A 106 -12.65 15.71 -11.77
N VAL A 107 -11.32 15.88 -11.69
CA VAL A 107 -10.41 15.57 -12.80
C VAL A 107 -10.47 14.08 -13.14
N SER A 108 -10.42 13.20 -12.14
CA SER A 108 -10.52 11.77 -12.39
C SER A 108 -11.83 11.41 -13.10
N ARG A 109 -12.95 12.00 -12.67
CA ARG A 109 -14.26 11.78 -13.29
C ARG A 109 -14.33 12.33 -14.72
N LYS A 110 -13.72 13.49 -14.97
CA LYS A 110 -13.64 14.10 -16.31
C LYS A 110 -12.89 13.20 -17.29
N VAL A 111 -11.75 12.63 -16.85
CA VAL A 111 -10.87 11.81 -17.69
C VAL A 111 -11.39 10.39 -17.83
N SER A 112 -11.75 9.73 -16.73
CA SER A 112 -12.19 8.33 -16.71
C SER A 112 -13.68 8.12 -17.01
N GLY A 113 -14.51 9.15 -16.85
CA GLY A 113 -15.96 9.04 -16.87
C GLY A 113 -16.57 8.36 -15.65
N LYS A 114 -15.76 7.99 -14.64
CA LYS A 114 -16.12 7.13 -13.52
C LYS A 114 -16.12 7.88 -12.19
N LYS A 115 -16.82 7.33 -11.20
CA LYS A 115 -16.67 7.76 -9.81
C LYS A 115 -15.31 7.31 -9.28
N TRP A 116 -14.83 7.98 -8.21
CA TRP A 116 -13.52 7.70 -7.61
C TRP A 116 -13.30 6.24 -7.22
N GLU A 117 -14.29 5.61 -6.58
CA GLU A 117 -14.20 4.20 -6.18
C GLU A 117 -14.15 3.26 -7.39
N ASP A 118 -14.93 3.52 -8.43
CA ASP A 118 -14.95 2.71 -9.65
C ASP A 118 -13.63 2.87 -10.42
N MET A 119 -13.10 4.09 -10.49
CA MET A 119 -11.78 4.39 -11.03
C MET A 119 -10.69 3.66 -10.25
N TRP A 120 -10.75 3.71 -8.91
CA TRP A 120 -9.80 3.00 -8.07
C TRP A 120 -9.84 1.47 -8.32
N GLN A 121 -11.01 0.88 -8.41
CA GLN A 121 -11.13 -0.55 -8.70
C GLN A 121 -10.50 -0.90 -10.04
N GLU A 122 -10.74 -0.13 -11.08
CA GLU A 122 -10.13 -0.35 -12.39
C GLU A 122 -8.60 -0.20 -12.33
N VAL A 123 -8.10 0.88 -11.76
CA VAL A 123 -6.66 1.13 -11.64
C VAL A 123 -5.98 0.02 -10.84
N SER A 124 -6.52 -0.33 -9.69
CA SER A 124 -5.90 -1.34 -8.82
C SER A 124 -5.90 -2.74 -9.44
N LEU A 125 -6.97 -3.14 -10.13
CA LEU A 125 -7.05 -4.42 -10.84
C LEU A 125 -6.11 -4.45 -12.04
N SER A 126 -6.05 -3.38 -12.83
CA SER A 126 -5.12 -3.28 -13.96
C SER A 126 -3.66 -3.33 -13.50
N MET A 127 -3.32 -2.66 -12.39
CA MET A 127 -1.97 -2.76 -11.81
C MET A 127 -1.66 -4.17 -11.31
N PHE A 128 -2.64 -4.85 -10.73
CA PHE A 128 -2.46 -6.24 -10.29
C PHE A 128 -2.23 -7.19 -11.47
N ASP A 129 -2.95 -7.02 -12.57
CA ASP A 129 -2.74 -7.82 -13.77
C ASP A 129 -1.34 -7.61 -14.39
N LEU A 130 -0.83 -6.36 -14.39
CA LEU A 130 0.54 -6.05 -14.79
C LEU A 130 1.56 -6.76 -13.89
N TRP A 131 1.34 -6.75 -12.57
CA TRP A 131 2.23 -7.43 -11.63
C TRP A 131 2.21 -8.95 -11.79
N LYS A 132 1.06 -9.55 -12.09
CA LYS A 132 0.98 -11.00 -12.40
C LYS A 132 1.79 -11.34 -13.63
N ALA A 133 1.65 -10.56 -14.70
CA ALA A 133 2.42 -10.77 -15.92
C ALA A 133 3.94 -10.62 -15.68
N ASP A 134 4.35 -9.62 -14.90
CA ASP A 134 5.76 -9.44 -14.53
C ASP A 134 6.27 -10.59 -13.63
N ALA A 135 5.42 -11.09 -12.73
CA ALA A 135 5.72 -12.25 -11.91
C ALA A 135 5.96 -13.52 -12.75
N GLU A 136 5.13 -13.77 -13.74
CA GLU A 136 5.30 -14.91 -14.66
C GLU A 136 6.64 -14.85 -15.41
N LEU A 137 7.08 -13.66 -15.81
CA LEU A 137 8.38 -13.46 -16.47
C LEU A 137 9.57 -13.76 -15.56
N ARG A 138 9.41 -13.67 -14.26
CA ARG A 138 10.46 -13.90 -13.25
C ARG A 138 10.46 -15.32 -12.69
N ALA A 139 9.49 -16.16 -13.07
CA ALA A 139 9.43 -17.54 -12.62
C ALA A 139 10.62 -18.38 -13.14
N PRO A 140 11.06 -19.46 -12.44
CA PRO A 140 10.47 -19.98 -11.20
C PRO A 140 10.94 -19.23 -9.95
N TYR A 141 10.06 -19.14 -8.97
CA TYR A 141 10.39 -18.58 -7.66
C TYR A 141 11.02 -19.63 -6.75
N ILE A 142 11.87 -19.15 -5.84
CA ILE A 142 12.38 -20.00 -4.76
C ILE A 142 11.17 -20.42 -3.89
N PRO A 143 10.95 -21.73 -3.71
CA PRO A 143 9.87 -22.19 -2.85
C PRO A 143 10.13 -21.75 -1.40
N TYR A 144 9.08 -21.39 -0.70
CA TYR A 144 9.14 -21.06 0.73
C TYR A 144 8.20 -21.96 1.53
N GLU A 145 8.55 -22.18 2.78
CA GLU A 145 7.74 -22.90 3.74
C GLU A 145 7.20 -21.90 4.78
N ARG A 146 5.92 -22.01 5.08
CA ARG A 146 5.29 -21.23 6.14
C ARG A 146 5.63 -21.87 7.48
N VAL A 147 6.38 -21.17 8.31
CA VAL A 147 6.77 -21.63 9.65
C VAL A 147 5.63 -21.47 10.67
N LEU A 148 4.81 -20.44 10.53
CA LEU A 148 3.73 -20.13 11.46
C LEU A 148 2.36 -20.30 10.82
N PRO A 149 1.33 -20.71 11.63
CA PRO A 149 -0.04 -20.78 11.17
C PRO A 149 -0.58 -19.39 10.79
N GLU A 150 -1.63 -19.38 9.97
CA GLU A 150 -2.36 -18.15 9.68
C GLU A 150 -3.02 -17.59 10.93
N THR A 151 -2.95 -16.26 11.06
CA THR A 151 -3.64 -15.57 12.15
C THR A 151 -4.88 -14.85 11.60
N SER A 152 -5.96 -14.83 12.40
CA SER A 152 -7.20 -14.12 12.04
C SER A 152 -7.08 -12.59 12.14
N ARG A 153 -5.97 -12.09 12.66
CA ARG A 153 -5.67 -10.67 12.87
C ARG A 153 -4.32 -10.33 12.28
N TYR A 154 -4.16 -9.07 11.89
CA TYR A 154 -2.85 -8.58 11.49
C TYR A 154 -1.83 -8.80 12.61
N THR A 155 -0.79 -9.53 12.27
CA THR A 155 0.35 -9.83 13.13
C THR A 155 1.62 -9.68 12.30
N ASP A 156 2.54 -8.89 12.80
CA ASP A 156 3.86 -8.66 12.23
C ASP A 156 4.92 -9.35 13.07
N TYR A 157 5.92 -9.93 12.39
CA TYR A 157 7.09 -10.56 13.00
C TYR A 157 8.34 -9.91 12.41
N SER A 158 9.10 -9.20 13.23
CA SER A 158 10.26 -8.41 12.80
C SER A 158 11.51 -8.74 13.63
N GLY A 159 12.68 -8.41 13.06
CA GLY A 159 13.95 -8.64 13.76
C GLY A 159 14.28 -10.12 13.96
N ASN A 160 14.09 -10.93 12.94
CA ASN A 160 14.26 -12.38 13.01
C ASN A 160 15.73 -12.77 13.25
N LEU A 161 15.99 -13.59 14.28
CA LEU A 161 17.29 -14.15 14.62
C LEU A 161 17.17 -15.67 14.78
N VAL A 162 17.93 -16.41 13.99
CA VAL A 162 18.00 -17.88 14.10
C VAL A 162 19.09 -18.27 15.08
N VAL A 163 18.74 -19.07 16.11
CA VAL A 163 19.67 -19.61 17.11
C VAL A 163 19.47 -21.13 17.19
N GLY A 164 20.38 -21.87 16.64
CA GLY A 164 20.21 -23.32 16.48
C GLY A 164 19.05 -23.62 15.53
N THR A 165 18.02 -24.29 16.03
CA THR A 165 16.78 -24.62 15.29
C THR A 165 15.63 -23.65 15.59
N ASP A 166 15.83 -22.73 16.52
CA ASP A 166 14.77 -21.82 16.97
C ASP A 166 14.91 -20.44 16.31
N ILE A 167 13.76 -19.78 16.10
CA ILE A 167 13.69 -18.41 15.58
C ILE A 167 13.23 -17.48 16.70
N TYR A 168 14.03 -16.46 17.01
CA TYR A 168 13.64 -15.40 17.92
C TYR A 168 13.19 -14.19 17.10
N THR A 169 12.01 -13.63 17.41
CA THR A 169 11.45 -12.53 16.65
C THR A 169 10.55 -11.65 17.55
N VAL A 170 10.39 -10.38 17.17
CA VAL A 170 9.43 -9.49 17.84
C VAL A 170 8.10 -9.61 17.12
N LYS A 171 7.12 -10.13 17.83
CA LYS A 171 5.72 -10.18 17.41
C LYS A 171 5.00 -8.93 17.85
N GLN A 172 4.25 -8.31 16.96
CA GLN A 172 3.40 -7.16 17.26
C GLN A 172 2.15 -7.14 16.39
N GLY A 173 1.13 -6.41 16.81
CA GLY A 173 -0.12 -6.27 16.07
C GLY A 173 -0.86 -5.00 16.49
N HIS A 174 -2.04 -4.76 15.92
CA HIS A 174 -2.83 -3.57 16.27
C HIS A 174 -3.35 -3.57 17.70
N VAL A 175 -3.45 -4.74 18.32
CA VAL A 175 -3.98 -4.93 19.68
C VAL A 175 -2.99 -5.63 20.60
N ASP A 176 -1.85 -6.04 20.08
CA ASP A 176 -0.83 -6.77 20.82
C ASP A 176 0.39 -5.88 21.02
N ALA A 177 0.82 -5.74 22.26
CA ALA A 177 2.08 -5.05 22.57
C ALA A 177 3.27 -5.81 21.98
N PRO A 178 4.34 -5.11 21.55
CA PRO A 178 5.54 -5.75 21.06
C PRO A 178 6.05 -6.79 22.07
N THR A 179 6.24 -8.00 21.61
CA THR A 179 6.61 -9.16 22.45
C THR A 179 7.70 -9.96 21.75
N LEU A 180 8.83 -10.18 22.44
CA LEU A 180 9.83 -11.13 22.00
C LEU A 180 9.26 -12.53 22.14
N VAL A 181 9.24 -13.29 21.06
CA VAL A 181 8.80 -14.68 21.03
C VAL A 181 9.93 -15.56 20.46
N ARG A 182 9.92 -16.81 20.88
CA ARG A 182 10.74 -17.88 20.32
C ARG A 182 9.81 -18.84 19.57
N ILE A 183 10.13 -19.14 18.35
CA ILE A 183 9.46 -20.15 17.53
C ILE A 183 10.37 -21.36 17.48
N ASP A 184 9.93 -22.49 17.96
CA ASP A 184 10.71 -23.72 17.96
C ASP A 184 10.66 -24.45 16.60
N SER A 185 11.40 -25.53 16.46
CA SER A 185 11.47 -26.34 15.23
C SER A 185 10.17 -27.00 14.84
N ALA A 186 9.18 -27.07 15.74
CA ALA A 186 7.84 -27.55 15.47
C ALA A 186 6.88 -26.41 15.05
N GLY A 187 7.35 -25.17 14.95
CA GLY A 187 6.55 -23.98 14.64
C GLY A 187 5.71 -23.48 15.81
N VAL A 188 6.00 -23.93 17.04
CA VAL A 188 5.28 -23.50 18.23
C VAL A 188 5.87 -22.21 18.78
N GLU A 189 5.00 -21.23 19.02
CA GLU A 189 5.37 -19.92 19.55
C GLU A 189 5.42 -19.95 21.09
N HIS A 190 6.53 -19.49 21.65
CA HIS A 190 6.76 -19.35 23.09
C HIS A 190 7.06 -17.88 23.40
N ARG A 191 6.27 -17.28 24.30
CA ARG A 191 6.53 -15.92 24.78
C ARG A 191 7.79 -15.87 25.63
N VAL A 192 8.71 -14.98 25.27
CA VAL A 192 9.96 -14.74 26.02
C VAL A 192 9.81 -13.48 26.88
N ARG A 193 9.47 -12.35 26.28
CA ARG A 193 9.36 -11.07 26.98
C ARG A 193 8.39 -10.12 26.27
N SER A 194 7.53 -9.45 27.03
CA SER A 194 6.73 -8.32 26.55
C SER A 194 7.43 -7.01 26.83
N PHE A 195 7.28 -6.04 25.91
CA PHE A 195 7.83 -4.69 26.00
C PHE A 195 6.74 -3.63 26.27
N ALA A 196 5.66 -4.03 26.91
CA ALA A 196 4.58 -3.15 27.34
C ALA A 196 4.94 -2.42 28.63
#